data_e31a6fdb39d3266b3cb3929541b725d0
#
_entry.id   e31a6fdb39d3266b3cb3929541b725d0
#
_cell.length_a   1.000
_cell.length_b   1.000
_cell.length_c   1.000
_cell.angle_alpha   90.00
_cell.angle_beta   90.00
_cell.angle_gamma   90.00
#
_symmetry.space_group_name_H-M   'P 1'
#
loop_
_entity.id
_entity.type
_entity.pdbx_description
1 polymer ?
#
loop_
_entity_poly.entity_id
_entity_poly.type
_entity_poly.pdbx_seq_one_letter_code
_entity_poly.pdbx_strand_id
1 'polypeptide(L)'
;MLEALKSINLADKQMVLMALATIRAETASFEPISEGKSRFNTSPGGHPFDLYDNRKDLGNRGRPDGDSFKGRGFVQLTGRANYAKFGAEIGQDLVNKPALANDPKIASDLLAHFLKNGETRIRKCLAKHDLAGARKVVNGGSHGLAEFSNAYNIGNGLIE
;
A
#
# COMPACT_ATOMS: atom_id res chain seq x y z
N MET A 1 -12.76 -4.40 -2.06
CA MET A 1 -12.38 -3.01 -1.74
C MET A 1 -13.50 -2.20 -1.09
N LEU A 2 -14.65 -2.06 -1.70
CA LEU A 2 -15.75 -1.25 -1.13
C LEU A 2 -16.21 -1.76 0.25
N GLU A 3 -16.32 -3.07 0.43
CA GLU A 3 -16.67 -3.65 1.75
C GLU A 3 -15.62 -3.35 2.82
N ALA A 4 -14.33 -3.37 2.46
CA ALA A 4 -13.26 -3.01 3.38
C ALA A 4 -13.35 -1.53 3.82
N LEU A 5 -13.70 -0.62 2.90
CA LEU A 5 -13.91 0.79 3.24
C LEU A 5 -15.18 1.00 4.10
N LYS A 6 -16.26 0.29 3.80
CA LYS A 6 -17.50 0.35 4.59
C LYS A 6 -17.27 -0.11 6.03
N SER A 7 -16.51 -1.20 6.23
CA SER A 7 -16.28 -1.78 7.57
C SER A 7 -15.58 -0.83 8.54
N ILE A 8 -14.90 0.20 8.03
CA ILE A 8 -14.18 1.21 8.83
C ILE A 8 -14.71 2.64 8.64
N ASN A 9 -15.94 2.77 8.12
CA ASN A 9 -16.60 4.06 7.86
C ASN A 9 -15.77 5.02 6.98
N LEU A 10 -15.26 4.51 5.86
CA LEU A 10 -14.42 5.25 4.93
C LEU A 10 -14.90 5.14 3.46
N ALA A 11 -16.17 4.79 3.25
CA ALA A 11 -16.74 4.51 1.93
C ALA A 11 -17.41 5.74 1.27
N ASP A 12 -17.00 6.97 1.62
CA ASP A 12 -17.40 8.17 0.89
C ASP A 12 -16.69 8.30 -0.47
N LYS A 13 -17.24 9.10 -1.36
CA LYS A 13 -16.74 9.31 -2.73
C LYS A 13 -15.21 9.54 -2.77
N GLN A 14 -14.71 10.47 -1.95
CA GLN A 14 -13.28 10.82 -1.98
C GLN A 14 -12.39 9.65 -1.63
N MET A 15 -12.73 8.88 -0.59
CA MET A 15 -11.91 7.77 -0.13
C MET A 15 -12.04 6.53 -1.02
N VAL A 16 -13.20 6.31 -1.63
CA VAL A 16 -13.37 5.30 -2.69
C VAL A 16 -12.47 5.62 -3.88
N LEU A 17 -12.46 6.88 -4.34
CA LEU A 17 -11.58 7.33 -5.43
C LEU A 17 -10.10 7.21 -5.06
N MET A 18 -9.73 7.57 -3.84
CA MET A 18 -8.36 7.37 -3.33
C MET A 18 -7.92 5.90 -3.39
N ALA A 19 -8.80 4.99 -2.96
CA ALA A 19 -8.52 3.56 -3.01
C ALA A 19 -8.33 3.05 -4.44
N LEU A 20 -9.28 3.34 -5.34
CA LEU A 20 -9.24 2.90 -6.73
C LEU A 20 -8.04 3.50 -7.49
N ALA A 21 -7.76 4.80 -7.30
CA ALA A 21 -6.62 5.46 -7.89
C ALA A 21 -5.28 4.91 -7.37
N THR A 22 -5.21 4.54 -6.07
CA THR A 22 -4.04 3.88 -5.49
C THR A 22 -3.82 2.51 -6.13
N ILE A 23 -4.85 1.67 -6.19
CA ILE A 23 -4.76 0.34 -6.83
C ILE A 23 -4.30 0.49 -8.29
N ARG A 24 -4.88 1.41 -9.06
CA ARG A 24 -4.50 1.65 -10.46
C ARG A 24 -3.04 2.08 -10.63
N ALA A 25 -2.54 2.89 -9.69
CA ALA A 25 -1.15 3.35 -9.73
C ALA A 25 -0.13 2.27 -9.32
N GLU A 26 -0.52 1.38 -8.41
CA GLU A 26 0.37 0.30 -7.93
C GLU A 26 0.32 -0.94 -8.82
N THR A 27 -0.83 -1.23 -9.43
CA THR A 27 -1.04 -2.45 -10.20
C THR A 27 -1.79 -2.16 -11.51
N ALA A 28 -1.25 -2.61 -12.63
CA ALA A 28 -1.92 -2.44 -13.93
C ALA A 28 -3.18 -3.34 -14.05
N SER A 29 -3.20 -4.47 -13.33
CA SER A 29 -4.24 -5.51 -13.40
C SER A 29 -5.31 -5.40 -12.31
N PHE A 30 -5.21 -4.46 -11.38
CA PHE A 30 -6.04 -4.40 -10.17
C PHE A 30 -5.93 -5.65 -9.28
N GLU A 31 -4.83 -6.39 -9.38
CA GLU A 31 -4.52 -7.53 -8.53
C GLU A 31 -3.38 -7.17 -7.57
N PRO A 32 -3.42 -7.68 -6.31
CA PRO A 32 -2.32 -7.46 -5.38
C PRO A 32 -1.08 -8.24 -5.83
N ILE A 33 0.06 -7.59 -5.83
CA ILE A 33 1.31 -8.15 -6.33
C ILE A 33 2.44 -8.10 -5.30
N SER A 34 3.41 -8.99 -5.45
CA SER A 34 4.68 -8.92 -4.73
C SER A 34 5.69 -8.07 -5.50
N GLU A 35 6.50 -7.33 -4.76
CA GLU A 35 7.67 -6.61 -5.28
C GLU A 35 8.62 -7.57 -6.00
N GLY A 36 9.08 -7.16 -7.19
CA GLY A 36 10.11 -7.86 -7.94
C GLY A 36 11.53 -7.52 -7.47
N LYS A 37 12.50 -8.35 -7.83
CA LYS A 37 13.92 -8.04 -7.61
C LYS A 37 14.36 -6.84 -8.46
N SER A 38 15.17 -5.99 -7.86
CA SER A 38 15.75 -4.80 -8.49
C SER A 38 17.10 -4.45 -7.84
N ARG A 39 17.86 -3.57 -8.47
CA ARG A 39 19.10 -3.02 -7.88
C ARG A 39 18.89 -2.24 -6.57
N PHE A 40 17.66 -1.89 -6.24
CA PHE A 40 17.32 -1.12 -5.03
C PHE A 40 17.03 -2.02 -3.81
N ASN A 41 16.78 -3.31 -4.05
CA ASN A 41 16.45 -4.28 -3.00
C ASN A 41 17.36 -5.51 -2.99
N THR A 42 18.16 -5.71 -4.03
CA THR A 42 19.05 -6.89 -4.18
C THR A 42 20.42 -6.42 -4.66
N SER A 43 21.49 -6.79 -3.93
CA SER A 43 22.86 -6.45 -4.29
C SER A 43 23.37 -7.32 -5.45
N PRO A 44 24.37 -6.85 -6.23
CA PRO A 44 24.99 -7.67 -7.26
C PRO A 44 25.59 -8.94 -6.65
N GLY A 45 25.13 -10.12 -7.12
CA GLY A 45 25.54 -11.42 -6.59
C GLY A 45 24.97 -11.79 -5.22
N GLY A 46 24.14 -10.94 -4.62
CA GLY A 46 23.46 -11.21 -3.37
C GLY A 46 22.22 -12.09 -3.53
N HIS A 47 21.68 -12.55 -2.40
CA HIS A 47 20.40 -13.26 -2.42
C HIS A 47 19.23 -12.25 -2.58
N PRO A 48 18.04 -12.71 -3.02
CA PRO A 48 16.91 -11.81 -3.23
C PRO A 48 16.58 -10.97 -1.99
N PHE A 49 16.42 -9.66 -2.18
CA PHE A 49 16.06 -8.68 -1.15
C PHE A 49 17.06 -8.55 0.02
N ASP A 50 18.33 -8.92 -0.19
CA ASP A 50 19.38 -8.84 0.84
C ASP A 50 19.61 -7.42 1.36
N LEU A 51 19.39 -6.39 0.53
CA LEU A 51 19.50 -5.00 0.95
C LEU A 51 18.42 -4.58 1.98
N TYR A 52 17.36 -5.37 2.12
CA TYR A 52 16.32 -5.13 3.12
C TYR A 52 16.56 -5.87 4.43
N ASP A 53 17.36 -6.95 4.46
CA ASP A 53 17.51 -7.84 5.62
C ASP A 53 17.78 -7.10 6.93
N ASN A 54 18.70 -6.16 6.91
CA ASN A 54 19.16 -5.43 8.11
C ASN A 54 18.58 -4.00 8.20
N ARG A 55 17.53 -3.69 7.45
CA ARG A 55 16.85 -2.38 7.49
C ARG A 55 16.10 -2.21 8.80
N LYS A 56 16.75 -1.58 9.77
CA LYS A 56 16.19 -1.30 11.11
C LYS A 56 14.98 -0.37 11.06
N ASP A 57 14.95 0.55 10.11
CA ASP A 57 13.81 1.44 9.85
C ASP A 57 12.55 0.70 9.36
N LEU A 58 12.72 -0.50 8.78
CA LEU A 58 11.66 -1.45 8.44
C LEU A 58 11.35 -2.46 9.56
N GLY A 59 12.08 -2.41 10.68
CA GLY A 59 11.99 -3.37 11.78
C GLY A 59 12.53 -4.75 11.45
N ASN A 60 13.29 -4.89 10.34
CA ASN A 60 13.91 -6.14 9.93
C ASN A 60 15.10 -6.48 10.83
N ARG A 61 15.34 -7.79 11.05
CA ARG A 61 16.27 -8.32 12.05
C ARG A 61 17.43 -9.10 11.45
N GLY A 62 17.53 -9.15 10.14
CA GLY A 62 18.50 -9.95 9.39
C GLY A 62 17.81 -10.94 8.45
N ARG A 63 18.61 -11.75 7.76
CA ARG A 63 18.08 -12.78 6.85
C ARG A 63 17.16 -13.76 7.59
N PRO A 64 15.99 -14.12 7.07
CA PRO A 64 15.47 -13.83 5.70
C PRO A 64 14.46 -12.67 5.63
N ASP A 65 14.53 -11.67 6.52
CA ASP A 65 13.48 -10.66 6.66
C ASP A 65 13.26 -9.83 5.38
N GLY A 66 14.30 -9.60 4.61
CA GLY A 66 14.19 -8.88 3.35
C GLY A 66 13.22 -9.55 2.39
N ASP A 67 13.40 -10.84 2.13
CA ASP A 67 12.50 -11.61 1.26
C ASP A 67 11.14 -11.90 1.92
N SER A 68 11.15 -12.20 3.22
CA SER A 68 9.92 -12.49 3.96
C SER A 68 8.97 -11.32 3.99
N PHE A 69 9.48 -10.09 4.17
CA PHE A 69 8.69 -8.87 4.34
C PHE A 69 8.90 -7.86 3.21
N LYS A 70 9.20 -8.34 2.01
CA LYS A 70 9.20 -7.52 0.78
C LYS A 70 7.84 -6.92 0.52
N GLY A 71 7.79 -5.93 -0.36
CA GLY A 71 6.54 -5.24 -0.73
C GLY A 71 5.49 -6.21 -1.27
N ARG A 72 4.26 -6.14 -0.73
CA ARG A 72 3.11 -6.93 -1.18
C ARG A 72 1.81 -6.14 -1.11
N GLY A 73 0.84 -6.61 -1.88
CA GLY A 73 -0.52 -6.09 -1.88
C GLY A 73 -0.67 -4.78 -2.64
N PHE A 74 -1.81 -4.13 -2.46
CA PHE A 74 -2.15 -2.86 -3.12
C PHE A 74 -1.35 -1.65 -2.59
N VAL A 75 -0.76 -1.74 -1.38
CA VAL A 75 0.01 -0.65 -0.77
C VAL A 75 1.51 -0.94 -0.73
N GLN A 76 1.95 -2.07 -1.31
CA GLN A 76 3.34 -2.51 -1.23
C GLN A 76 3.84 -2.51 0.22
N LEU A 77 3.07 -3.17 1.11
CA LEU A 77 3.42 -3.31 2.53
C LEU A 77 4.82 -3.93 2.66
N THR A 78 5.75 -3.22 3.25
CA THR A 78 7.17 -3.61 3.32
C THR A 78 7.68 -3.50 4.75
N GLY A 79 8.48 -4.48 5.16
CA GLY A 79 9.19 -4.52 6.44
C GLY A 79 8.41 -5.20 7.58
N ARG A 80 9.14 -5.94 8.41
CA ARG A 80 8.59 -6.72 9.54
C ARG A 80 7.68 -5.87 10.45
N ALA A 81 8.09 -4.65 10.78
CA ALA A 81 7.32 -3.79 11.66
C ALA A 81 5.95 -3.42 11.08
N ASN A 82 5.89 -3.14 9.77
CA ASN A 82 4.62 -2.83 9.09
C ASN A 82 3.74 -4.08 8.99
N TYR A 83 4.31 -5.24 8.66
CA TYR A 83 3.56 -6.51 8.64
C TYR A 83 2.96 -6.83 10.02
N ALA A 84 3.71 -6.60 11.12
CA ALA A 84 3.20 -6.80 12.48
C ALA A 84 2.08 -5.80 12.82
N LYS A 85 2.32 -4.50 12.55
CA LYS A 85 1.36 -3.42 12.87
C LYS A 85 0.04 -3.62 12.13
N PHE A 86 0.10 -3.67 10.80
CA PHE A 86 -1.12 -3.76 9.99
C PHE A 86 -1.79 -5.13 10.09
N GLY A 87 -1.00 -6.20 10.29
CA GLY A 87 -1.55 -7.53 10.60
C GLY A 87 -2.42 -7.50 11.85
N ALA A 88 -1.94 -6.86 12.93
CA ALA A 88 -2.71 -6.69 14.15
C ALA A 88 -3.97 -5.83 13.94
N GLU A 89 -3.88 -4.73 13.17
CA GLU A 89 -5.02 -3.85 12.87
C GLU A 89 -6.16 -4.58 12.14
N ILE A 90 -5.83 -5.51 11.24
CA ILE A 90 -6.83 -6.27 10.45
C ILE A 90 -7.12 -7.69 11.01
N GLY A 91 -6.52 -8.05 12.16
CA GLY A 91 -6.71 -9.36 12.79
C GLY A 91 -6.09 -10.53 12.02
N GLN A 92 -4.98 -10.30 11.30
CA GLN A 92 -4.28 -11.31 10.50
C GLN A 92 -2.83 -11.50 10.97
N ASP A 93 -2.37 -12.75 11.05
CA ASP A 93 -0.97 -13.07 11.36
C ASP A 93 -0.06 -12.93 10.12
N LEU A 94 0.22 -11.70 9.74
CA LEU A 94 1.06 -11.42 8.57
C LEU A 94 2.55 -11.61 8.83
N VAL A 95 2.98 -11.71 10.09
CA VAL A 95 4.39 -11.96 10.41
C VAL A 95 4.76 -13.43 10.10
N ASN A 96 3.92 -14.36 10.50
CA ASN A 96 4.14 -15.78 10.23
C ASN A 96 3.65 -16.21 8.83
N LYS A 97 2.71 -15.45 8.25
CA LYS A 97 2.10 -15.75 6.94
C LYS A 97 2.14 -14.52 6.02
N PRO A 98 3.33 -13.99 5.67
CA PRO A 98 3.45 -12.73 4.94
C PRO A 98 2.83 -12.77 3.52
N ALA A 99 2.74 -13.93 2.91
CA ALA A 99 2.09 -14.10 1.61
C ALA A 99 0.59 -13.75 1.61
N LEU A 100 -0.08 -13.80 2.76
CA LEU A 100 -1.48 -13.38 2.89
C LEU A 100 -1.72 -11.92 2.50
N ALA A 101 -0.68 -11.06 2.55
CA ALA A 101 -0.80 -9.68 2.10
C ALA A 101 -1.14 -9.55 0.60
N ASN A 102 -1.01 -10.63 -0.19
CA ASN A 102 -1.45 -10.71 -1.58
C ASN A 102 -2.85 -11.36 -1.76
N ASP A 103 -3.49 -11.83 -0.70
CA ASP A 103 -4.90 -12.22 -0.80
C ASP A 103 -5.74 -10.97 -1.12
N PRO A 104 -6.62 -10.99 -2.14
CA PRO A 104 -7.35 -9.78 -2.57
C PRO A 104 -8.20 -9.14 -1.47
N LYS A 105 -8.79 -9.96 -0.58
CA LYS A 105 -9.57 -9.43 0.55
C LYS A 105 -8.65 -8.78 1.57
N ILE A 106 -7.57 -9.46 1.98
CA ILE A 106 -6.59 -8.94 2.94
C ILE A 106 -5.88 -7.70 2.38
N ALA A 107 -5.48 -7.69 1.11
CA ALA A 107 -4.90 -6.53 0.45
C ALA A 107 -5.86 -5.33 0.45
N SER A 108 -7.18 -5.57 0.31
CA SER A 108 -8.21 -4.54 0.40
C SER A 108 -8.34 -3.99 1.82
N ASP A 109 -8.35 -4.86 2.82
CA ASP A 109 -8.39 -4.46 4.23
C ASP A 109 -7.15 -3.64 4.61
N LEU A 110 -5.96 -4.08 4.15
CA LEU A 110 -4.70 -3.33 4.35
C LEU A 110 -4.75 -1.93 3.73
N LEU A 111 -5.20 -1.80 2.48
CA LEU A 111 -5.33 -0.50 1.83
C LEU A 111 -6.33 0.39 2.57
N ALA A 112 -7.47 -0.15 3.00
CA ALA A 112 -8.46 0.60 3.76
C ALA A 112 -7.86 1.17 5.07
N HIS A 113 -7.12 0.35 5.83
CA HIS A 113 -6.44 0.80 7.05
C HIS A 113 -5.32 1.82 6.78
N PHE A 114 -4.57 1.67 5.69
CA PHE A 114 -3.59 2.70 5.26
C PHE A 114 -4.26 4.05 5.00
N LEU A 115 -5.37 4.03 4.27
CA LEU A 115 -6.16 5.25 4.01
C LEU A 115 -6.72 5.84 5.31
N LYS A 116 -7.22 4.99 6.23
CA LYS A 116 -7.73 5.42 7.54
C LYS A 116 -6.66 6.10 8.38
N ASN A 117 -5.47 5.52 8.44
CA ASN A 117 -4.35 6.10 9.17
C ASN A 117 -3.86 7.44 8.57
N GLY A 118 -4.07 7.65 7.28
CA GLY A 118 -3.75 8.90 6.57
C GLY A 118 -4.93 9.86 6.40
N GLU A 119 -6.14 9.50 6.81
CA GLU A 119 -7.40 10.16 6.45
C GLU A 119 -7.37 11.67 6.58
N THR A 120 -6.99 12.19 7.75
CA THR A 120 -6.98 13.63 8.01
C THR A 120 -6.05 14.38 7.04
N ARG A 121 -4.88 13.83 6.76
CA ARG A 121 -3.90 14.44 5.83
C ARG A 121 -4.38 14.35 4.40
N ILE A 122 -4.92 13.19 4.00
CA ILE A 122 -5.49 12.98 2.66
C ILE A 122 -6.61 14.00 2.41
N ARG A 123 -7.58 14.11 3.32
CA ARG A 123 -8.71 15.04 3.17
C ARG A 123 -8.25 16.51 3.09
N LYS A 124 -7.21 16.90 3.85
CA LYS A 124 -6.61 18.24 3.74
C LYS A 124 -6.01 18.50 2.36
N CYS A 125 -5.34 17.52 1.77
CA CYS A 125 -4.81 17.62 0.42
C CYS A 125 -5.93 17.71 -0.62
N LEU A 126 -6.93 16.83 -0.54
CA LEU A 126 -8.06 16.81 -1.47
C LEU A 126 -8.88 18.12 -1.43
N ALA A 127 -9.08 18.71 -0.25
CA ALA A 127 -9.74 20.01 -0.11
C ALA A 127 -9.00 21.16 -0.81
N LYS A 128 -7.71 20.99 -1.08
CA LYS A 128 -6.86 21.94 -1.82
C LYS A 128 -6.61 21.51 -3.27
N HIS A 129 -7.28 20.48 -3.75
CA HIS A 129 -7.02 19.83 -5.04
C HIS A 129 -5.57 19.33 -5.22
N ASP A 130 -4.88 19.04 -4.12
CA ASP A 130 -3.49 18.54 -4.10
C ASP A 130 -3.48 17.00 -4.17
N LEU A 131 -3.68 16.45 -5.37
CA LEU A 131 -3.61 15.00 -5.60
C LEU A 131 -2.20 14.43 -5.36
N ALA A 132 -1.15 15.21 -5.62
CA ALA A 132 0.22 14.80 -5.37
C ALA A 132 0.50 14.64 -3.87
N GLY A 133 0.05 15.58 -3.05
CA GLY A 133 0.13 15.49 -1.59
C GLY A 133 -0.70 14.31 -1.05
N ALA A 134 -1.92 14.12 -1.54
CA ALA A 134 -2.77 12.99 -1.16
C ALA A 134 -2.10 11.65 -1.50
N ARG A 135 -1.55 11.49 -2.70
CA ARG A 135 -0.79 10.30 -3.13
C ARG A 135 0.41 10.03 -2.23
N LYS A 136 1.19 11.08 -1.90
CA LYS A 136 2.37 10.98 -1.04
C LYS A 136 2.05 10.48 0.37
N VAL A 137 0.87 10.79 0.90
CA VAL A 137 0.43 10.27 2.21
C VAL A 137 0.34 8.73 2.19
N VAL A 138 -0.07 8.14 1.06
CA VAL A 138 -0.27 6.70 0.94
C VAL A 138 1.04 5.95 0.64
N ASN A 139 1.82 6.39 -0.35
CA ASN A 139 3.00 5.65 -0.80
C ASN A 139 4.36 6.29 -0.47
N GLY A 140 4.35 7.42 0.23
CA GLY A 140 5.58 8.13 0.64
C GLY A 140 6.30 8.89 -0.48
N GLY A 141 5.84 8.84 -1.73
CA GLY A 141 6.50 9.45 -2.88
C GLY A 141 5.55 9.85 -4.02
N SER A 142 6.12 10.10 -5.20
CA SER A 142 5.40 10.51 -6.42
C SER A 142 5.31 9.39 -7.47
N HIS A 143 5.75 8.18 -7.16
CA HIS A 143 5.67 7.05 -8.10
C HIS A 143 4.22 6.78 -8.50
N GLY A 144 3.97 6.64 -9.81
CA GLY A 144 2.64 6.41 -10.35
C GLY A 144 1.66 7.59 -10.19
N LEU A 145 2.15 8.83 -10.00
CA LEU A 145 1.30 10.00 -9.79
C LEU A 145 0.43 10.31 -11.01
N ALA A 146 0.93 10.10 -12.22
CA ALA A 146 0.17 10.35 -13.45
C ALA A 146 -1.03 9.39 -13.55
N GLU A 147 -0.80 8.10 -13.35
CA GLU A 147 -1.83 7.06 -13.34
C GLU A 147 -2.84 7.27 -12.22
N PHE A 148 -2.35 7.60 -11.02
CA PHE A 148 -3.18 7.93 -9.87
C PHE A 148 -4.11 9.13 -10.16
N SER A 149 -3.54 10.24 -10.62
CA SER A 149 -4.30 11.49 -10.87
C SER A 149 -5.32 11.29 -11.98
N ASN A 150 -4.95 10.58 -13.05
CA ASN A 150 -5.85 10.26 -14.16
C ASN A 150 -7.03 9.41 -13.67
N ALA A 151 -6.76 8.34 -12.92
CA ALA A 151 -7.81 7.46 -12.39
C ALA A 151 -8.74 8.20 -11.42
N TYR A 152 -8.18 9.03 -10.53
CA TYR A 152 -8.97 9.84 -9.59
C TYR A 152 -9.90 10.80 -10.33
N ASN A 153 -9.39 11.54 -11.33
CA ASN A 153 -10.16 12.53 -12.08
C ASN A 153 -11.26 11.89 -12.94
N ILE A 154 -10.96 10.77 -13.61
CA ILE A 154 -11.97 10.00 -14.36
C ILE A 154 -13.08 9.55 -13.42
N GLY A 155 -12.72 8.92 -12.29
CA GLY A 155 -13.70 8.45 -11.30
C GLY A 155 -14.52 9.59 -10.71
N ASN A 156 -13.91 10.75 -10.47
CA ASN A 156 -14.61 11.92 -9.93
C ASN A 156 -15.69 12.46 -10.88
N GLY A 157 -15.51 12.27 -12.18
CA GLY A 157 -16.53 12.63 -13.18
C GLY A 157 -17.62 11.57 -13.38
N LEU A 158 -17.39 10.31 -12.95
CA LEU A 158 -18.33 9.18 -13.13
C LEU A 158 -19.19 8.88 -11.90
N ILE A 159 -18.71 9.23 -10.72
CA ILE A 159 -19.43 8.98 -9.44
C ILE A 159 -20.07 10.31 -9.01
N GLU A 160 -21.40 10.32 -8.87
CA GLU A 160 -22.16 11.43 -8.32
C GLU A 160 -22.05 11.54 -6.81
#